data_871e9df3b31fa024177b7f620549a0af
#
_entry.id   871e9df3b31fa024177b7f620549a0af
#
_cell.length_a   1.000
_cell.length_b   1.000
_cell.length_c   1.000
_cell.angle_alpha   90.00
_cell.angle_beta   90.00
_cell.angle_gamma   90.00
#
_symmetry.space_group_name_H-M   'P 1'
#
loop_
_entity.id
_entity.type
_entity.pdbx_description
1 polymer ?
#
loop_
_entity_poly.entity_id
_entity_poly.type
_entity_poly.pdbx_seq_one_letter_code
_entity_poly.pdbx_strand_id
1 'polypeptide(L)'
;MLTEKELRNQIKTSDVFYYKKKSETLSRKERRQLKRYGYLNRVAWNADDAILSIAWYSMKASDNPDNQKLGNSLKNVHEQIYSFYHALKTIPDLSDLALFFRHAYNILSIYKKNSPVVMTYHHAEITTENIHLEGNQLFLLNWLLERLRIIMASDGECQREHVAKFFDVWSEVYGMFWW
;
A
#
# COMPACT_ATOMS: atom_id res chain seq x y z
N MET A 1 0.35 11.05 -15.69
CA MET A 1 0.89 10.21 -14.58
C MET A 1 1.43 11.09 -13.46
N LEU A 2 1.15 10.79 -12.20
CA LEU A 2 1.69 11.56 -11.06
C LEU A 2 3.20 11.36 -10.92
N THR A 3 3.92 12.44 -10.67
CA THR A 3 5.32 12.36 -10.25
C THR A 3 5.44 11.81 -8.84
N GLU A 4 6.60 11.26 -8.46
CA GLU A 4 6.86 10.78 -7.10
C GLU A 4 6.63 11.86 -6.04
N LYS A 5 6.95 13.11 -6.35
CA LYS A 5 6.74 14.25 -5.44
C LYS A 5 5.26 14.53 -5.22
N GLU A 6 4.47 14.49 -6.28
CA GLU A 6 3.02 14.69 -6.22
C GLU A 6 2.34 13.55 -5.46
N LEU A 7 2.71 12.30 -5.74
CA LEU A 7 2.21 11.15 -5.03
C LEU A 7 2.52 11.21 -3.53
N ARG A 8 3.77 11.54 -3.16
CA ARG A 8 4.15 11.73 -1.74
C ARG A 8 3.35 12.85 -1.07
N ASN A 9 3.06 13.93 -1.79
CA ASN A 9 2.24 15.02 -1.26
C ASN A 9 0.79 14.57 -1.08
N GLN A 10 0.22 13.84 -2.03
CA GLN A 10 -1.14 13.28 -1.93
C GLN A 10 -1.25 12.35 -0.72
N ILE A 11 -0.31 11.43 -0.54
CA ILE A 11 -0.27 10.55 0.63
C ILE A 11 -0.22 11.36 1.94
N LYS A 12 0.54 12.46 1.99
CA LYS A 12 0.65 13.31 3.18
C LYS A 12 -0.61 14.12 3.49
N THR A 13 -1.39 14.43 2.47
CA THR A 13 -2.54 15.35 2.57
C THR A 13 -3.89 14.65 2.43
N SER A 14 -3.91 13.34 2.09
CA SER A 14 -5.16 12.59 1.92
C SER A 14 -5.93 12.48 3.23
N ASP A 15 -7.25 12.61 3.15
CA ASP A 15 -8.14 12.50 4.31
C ASP A 15 -8.12 11.10 4.94
N VAL A 16 -7.74 10.08 4.18
CA VAL A 16 -7.53 8.70 4.64
C VAL A 16 -6.44 8.64 5.74
N PHE A 17 -5.47 9.56 5.70
CA PHE A 17 -4.38 9.66 6.69
C PHE A 17 -4.63 10.71 7.77
N TYR A 18 -5.81 11.31 7.84
CA TYR A 18 -6.02 12.48 8.65
C TYR A 18 -6.28 12.15 10.13
N TYR A 19 -5.21 11.91 10.89
CA TYR A 19 -5.21 12.25 12.30
C TYR A 19 -4.87 13.73 12.45
N LYS A 20 -5.89 14.59 12.36
CA LYS A 20 -5.78 15.98 12.75
C LYS A 20 -5.63 16.04 14.27
N LYS A 21 -4.40 15.93 14.79
CA LYS A 21 -4.13 16.47 16.10
C LYS A 21 -4.32 17.97 15.97
N LYS A 22 -5.43 18.50 16.46
CA LYS A 22 -5.59 19.93 16.73
C LYS A 22 -4.49 20.31 17.70
N SER A 23 -3.36 20.77 17.22
CA SER A 23 -2.29 21.28 18.04
C SER A 23 -2.18 22.77 17.80
N GLU A 24 -3.03 23.52 18.48
CA GLU A 24 -3.02 24.98 18.46
C GLU A 24 -1.76 25.56 19.13
N THR A 25 -0.94 24.73 19.78
CA THR A 25 0.17 25.19 20.64
C THR A 25 1.56 24.69 20.24
N LEU A 26 1.74 24.06 19.08
CA LEU A 26 3.06 23.56 18.68
C LEU A 26 4.01 24.68 18.23
N SER A 27 5.23 24.69 18.77
CA SER A 27 6.33 25.52 18.30
C SER A 27 6.67 25.24 16.82
N ARG A 28 7.37 26.18 16.18
CA ARG A 28 7.82 26.02 14.78
C ARG A 28 8.72 24.80 14.58
N LYS A 29 9.50 24.42 15.60
CA LYS A 29 10.38 23.22 15.60
C LYS A 29 9.55 21.95 15.66
N GLU A 30 8.57 21.88 16.55
CA GLU A 30 7.67 20.73 16.69
C GLU A 30 6.80 20.53 15.45
N ARG A 31 6.30 21.61 14.83
CA ARG A 31 5.58 21.53 13.54
C ARG A 31 6.45 20.97 12.42
N ARG A 32 7.74 21.33 12.36
CA ARG A 32 8.69 20.75 11.39
C ARG A 32 8.95 19.26 11.68
N GLN A 33 9.11 18.90 12.94
CA GLN A 33 9.26 17.50 13.35
C GLN A 33 8.00 16.70 13.06
N LEU A 34 6.82 17.22 13.35
CA LEU A 34 5.55 16.58 13.04
C LEU A 34 5.38 16.34 11.52
N LYS A 35 5.78 17.29 10.68
CA LYS A 35 5.79 17.10 9.23
C LYS A 35 6.77 16.01 8.78
N ARG A 36 7.93 15.90 9.43
CA ARG A 36 8.96 14.92 9.11
C ARG A 36 8.60 13.52 9.60
N TYR A 37 8.09 13.41 10.83
CA TYR A 37 7.76 12.16 11.49
C TYR A 37 6.29 11.76 11.31
N GLY A 38 5.40 12.71 10.99
CA GLY A 38 3.98 12.43 10.81
C GLY A 38 3.69 11.40 9.72
N TYR A 39 4.45 11.44 8.62
CA TYR A 39 4.38 10.41 7.58
C TYR A 39 4.84 9.03 8.10
N LEU A 40 5.99 8.97 8.77
CA LEU A 40 6.54 7.72 9.30
C LEU A 40 5.61 7.09 10.36
N ASN A 41 5.08 7.91 11.26
CA ASN A 41 4.15 7.44 12.28
C ASN A 41 2.83 6.94 11.67
N ARG A 42 2.30 7.63 10.66
CA ARG A 42 1.07 7.19 9.99
C ARG A 42 1.26 5.86 9.30
N VAL A 43 2.34 5.72 8.55
CA VAL A 43 2.69 4.48 7.87
C VAL A 43 2.93 3.34 8.86
N ALA A 44 3.51 3.63 10.03
CA ALA A 44 3.71 2.63 11.06
C ALA A 44 2.40 2.11 11.70
N TRP A 45 1.33 2.92 11.63
CA TRP A 45 0.04 2.59 12.23
C TRP A 45 -1.03 2.18 11.20
N ASN A 46 -0.95 2.64 9.95
CA ASN A 46 -1.96 2.43 8.91
C ASN A 46 -1.29 2.19 7.56
N ALA A 47 -0.60 1.07 7.42
CA ALA A 47 0.09 0.76 6.17
C ALA A 47 -0.89 0.41 5.04
N ASP A 48 -2.00 -0.24 5.34
CA ASP A 48 -3.07 -0.56 4.40
C ASP A 48 -3.70 0.68 3.77
N ASP A 49 -4.09 1.66 4.58
CA ASP A 49 -4.61 2.94 4.10
C ASP A 49 -3.60 3.69 3.23
N ALA A 50 -2.31 3.64 3.61
CA ALA A 50 -1.24 4.24 2.83
C ALA A 50 -1.13 3.61 1.45
N ILE A 51 -1.17 2.29 1.37
CA ILE A 51 -1.08 1.53 0.13
C ILE A 51 -2.34 1.75 -0.72
N LEU A 52 -3.53 1.75 -0.11
CA LEU A 52 -4.77 2.06 -0.80
C LEU A 52 -4.72 3.44 -1.46
N SER A 53 -4.25 4.44 -0.73
CA SER A 53 -4.16 5.80 -1.27
C SER A 53 -3.24 5.89 -2.47
N ILE A 54 -2.06 5.26 -2.46
CA ILE A 54 -1.17 5.30 -3.62
C ILE A 54 -1.75 4.53 -4.82
N ALA A 55 -2.41 3.39 -4.59
CA ALA A 55 -3.08 2.64 -5.64
C ALA A 55 -4.21 3.48 -6.28
N TRP A 56 -5.04 4.07 -5.44
CA TRP A 56 -6.14 4.92 -5.88
C TRP A 56 -5.67 6.11 -6.70
N TYR A 57 -4.69 6.88 -6.18
CA TYR A 57 -4.16 8.05 -6.89
C TYR A 57 -3.43 7.65 -8.19
N SER A 58 -2.73 6.52 -8.20
CA SER A 58 -2.09 6.02 -9.42
C SER A 58 -3.12 5.76 -10.51
N MET A 59 -4.24 5.11 -10.19
CA MET A 59 -5.30 4.82 -11.15
C MET A 59 -6.02 6.10 -11.63
N LYS A 60 -6.33 7.03 -10.73
CA LYS A 60 -6.97 8.31 -11.10
C LYS A 60 -6.09 9.17 -12.01
N ALA A 61 -4.79 9.06 -11.89
CA ALA A 61 -3.82 9.82 -12.66
C ALA A 61 -3.29 9.08 -13.88
N SER A 62 -3.77 7.87 -14.15
CA SER A 62 -3.42 7.10 -15.33
C SER A 62 -3.91 7.81 -16.61
N ASP A 63 -3.16 7.68 -17.69
CA ASP A 63 -3.57 8.14 -19.01
C ASP A 63 -4.58 7.17 -19.68
N ASN A 64 -4.76 5.97 -19.10
CA ASN A 64 -5.73 4.98 -19.56
C ASN A 64 -7.12 5.28 -18.98
N PRO A 65 -8.17 5.50 -19.83
CA PRO A 65 -9.52 5.82 -19.37
C PRO A 65 -10.17 4.75 -18.47
N ASP A 66 -9.88 3.47 -18.71
CA ASP A 66 -10.43 2.37 -17.90
C ASP A 66 -9.80 2.35 -16.50
N ASN A 67 -8.50 2.64 -16.40
CA ASN A 67 -7.82 2.78 -15.12
C ASN A 67 -8.33 4.01 -14.36
N GLN A 68 -8.54 5.15 -15.04
CA GLN A 68 -9.18 6.33 -14.43
C GLN A 68 -10.58 6.01 -13.92
N LYS A 69 -11.38 5.27 -14.71
CA LYS A 69 -12.71 4.83 -14.30
C LYS A 69 -12.66 3.94 -13.06
N LEU A 70 -11.71 2.99 -13.02
CA LEU A 70 -11.48 2.15 -11.85
C LEU A 70 -11.14 3.00 -10.61
N GLY A 71 -10.20 3.93 -10.71
CA GLY A 71 -9.85 4.83 -9.62
C GLY A 71 -11.02 5.71 -9.15
N ASN A 72 -11.86 6.19 -10.08
CA ASN A 72 -13.01 7.00 -9.75
C ASN A 72 -14.19 6.20 -9.17
N SER A 73 -14.25 4.88 -9.41
CA SER A 73 -15.32 4.02 -8.88
C SER A 73 -15.12 3.68 -7.40
N LEU A 74 -13.89 3.82 -6.89
CA LEU A 74 -13.59 3.51 -5.50
C LEU A 74 -14.29 4.51 -4.56
N LYS A 75 -15.28 4.03 -3.85
CA LYS A 75 -15.94 4.73 -2.74
C LYS A 75 -15.51 4.01 -1.46
N ASN A 76 -15.20 4.68 -0.42
CA ASN A 76 -14.68 4.16 0.86
C ASN A 76 -15.55 3.09 1.54
N VAL A 77 -15.86 2.01 0.82
CA VAL A 77 -16.64 0.87 1.30
C VAL A 77 -15.76 -0.37 1.21
N HIS A 78 -15.67 -1.13 2.26
CA HIS A 78 -14.75 -2.26 2.41
C HIS A 78 -14.81 -3.28 1.25
N GLU A 79 -16.01 -3.67 0.83
CA GLU A 79 -16.22 -4.57 -0.32
C GLU A 79 -15.66 -4.03 -1.63
N GLN A 80 -15.66 -2.71 -1.80
CA GLN A 80 -15.12 -2.07 -2.99
C GLN A 80 -13.60 -2.04 -2.99
N ILE A 81 -12.96 -2.00 -1.82
CA ILE A 81 -11.50 -2.04 -1.67
C ILE A 81 -10.98 -3.38 -2.16
N TYR A 82 -11.59 -4.49 -1.74
CA TYR A 82 -11.24 -5.82 -2.23
C TYR A 82 -11.32 -5.90 -3.76
N SER A 83 -12.47 -5.52 -4.31
CA SER A 83 -12.71 -5.54 -5.76
C SER A 83 -11.74 -4.64 -6.53
N PHE A 84 -11.37 -3.51 -5.94
CA PHE A 84 -10.39 -2.59 -6.50
C PHE A 84 -9.00 -3.22 -6.59
N TYR A 85 -8.49 -3.80 -5.50
CA TYR A 85 -7.20 -4.49 -5.51
C TYR A 85 -7.21 -5.68 -6.48
N HIS A 86 -8.29 -6.43 -6.50
CA HIS A 86 -8.43 -7.55 -7.42
C HIS A 86 -8.39 -7.12 -8.89
N ALA A 87 -8.97 -5.97 -9.23
CA ALA A 87 -8.91 -5.40 -10.57
C ALA A 87 -7.49 -4.92 -10.95
N LEU A 88 -6.67 -4.47 -10.00
CA LEU A 88 -5.31 -4.00 -10.28
C LEU A 88 -4.40 -5.09 -10.87
N LYS A 89 -4.63 -6.37 -10.54
CA LYS A 89 -3.83 -7.48 -11.09
C LYS A 89 -3.97 -7.65 -12.61
N THR A 90 -5.05 -7.15 -13.19
CA THR A 90 -5.39 -7.34 -14.61
C THR A 90 -5.26 -6.10 -15.46
N ILE A 91 -4.74 -4.99 -14.91
CA ILE A 91 -4.57 -3.77 -15.69
C ILE A 91 -3.63 -4.00 -16.89
N PRO A 92 -3.95 -3.42 -18.05
CA PRO A 92 -3.19 -3.67 -19.29
C PRO A 92 -1.73 -3.23 -19.22
N ASP A 93 -1.46 -2.04 -18.66
CA ASP A 93 -0.13 -1.45 -18.57
C ASP A 93 0.34 -1.36 -17.12
N LEU A 94 1.35 -2.16 -16.79
CA LEU A 94 1.95 -2.17 -15.45
C LEU A 94 2.74 -0.91 -15.13
N SER A 95 3.08 -0.09 -16.13
CA SER A 95 3.78 1.18 -15.91
C SER A 95 2.96 2.14 -15.04
N ASP A 96 1.63 2.05 -15.07
CA ASP A 96 0.74 2.80 -14.20
C ASP A 96 0.91 2.45 -12.70
N LEU A 97 1.44 1.26 -12.41
CA LEU A 97 1.72 0.78 -11.05
C LEU A 97 3.19 0.87 -10.63
N ALA A 98 4.08 1.35 -11.49
CA ALA A 98 5.52 1.38 -11.19
C ALA A 98 5.83 2.19 -9.92
N LEU A 99 5.20 3.35 -9.75
CA LEU A 99 5.32 4.15 -8.53
C LEU A 99 4.62 3.50 -7.33
N PHE A 100 3.47 2.85 -7.56
CA PHE A 100 2.77 2.09 -6.53
C PHE A 100 3.68 1.03 -5.91
N PHE A 101 4.31 0.16 -6.71
CA PHE A 101 5.16 -0.91 -6.19
C PHE A 101 6.32 -0.37 -5.36
N ARG A 102 6.98 0.69 -5.82
CA ARG A 102 8.07 1.34 -5.06
C ARG A 102 7.58 1.88 -3.72
N HIS A 103 6.45 2.57 -3.70
CA HIS A 103 5.91 3.13 -2.47
C HIS A 103 5.35 2.07 -1.54
N ALA A 104 4.67 1.04 -2.06
CA ALA A 104 4.19 -0.08 -1.27
C ALA A 104 5.35 -0.80 -0.56
N TYR A 105 6.46 -1.05 -1.26
CA TYR A 105 7.67 -1.59 -0.65
C TYR A 105 8.20 -0.72 0.50
N ASN A 106 8.27 0.60 0.28
CA ASN A 106 8.75 1.52 1.31
C ASN A 106 7.80 1.57 2.52
N ILE A 107 6.49 1.61 2.27
CA ILE A 107 5.46 1.64 3.31
C ILE A 107 5.50 0.37 4.16
N LEU A 108 5.51 -0.81 3.54
CA LEU A 108 5.58 -2.08 4.26
C LEU A 108 6.91 -2.25 5.01
N SER A 109 8.02 -1.74 4.45
CA SER A 109 9.31 -1.73 5.14
C SER A 109 9.31 -0.86 6.40
N ILE A 110 8.67 0.31 6.33
CA ILE A 110 8.50 1.22 7.48
C ILE A 110 7.57 0.57 8.51
N TYR A 111 6.46 -0.01 8.08
CA TYR A 111 5.52 -0.72 8.94
C TYR A 111 6.22 -1.86 9.68
N LYS A 112 6.92 -2.74 8.96
CA LYS A 112 7.69 -3.84 9.54
C LYS A 112 8.67 -3.37 10.62
N LYS A 113 9.35 -2.24 10.39
CA LYS A 113 10.36 -1.70 11.29
C LYS A 113 9.77 -1.05 12.56
N ASN A 114 8.61 -0.44 12.45
CA ASN A 114 8.10 0.48 13.47
C ASN A 114 6.77 0.02 14.10
N SER A 115 6.07 -0.95 13.51
CA SER A 115 4.82 -1.47 14.07
C SER A 115 5.09 -2.33 15.29
N PRO A 116 4.39 -2.07 16.42
CA PRO A 116 4.49 -2.90 17.61
C PRO A 116 3.81 -4.26 17.47
N VAL A 117 3.05 -4.50 16.40
CA VAL A 117 2.17 -5.67 16.21
C VAL A 117 2.80 -6.78 15.38
N VAL A 118 4.02 -6.60 14.94
CA VAL A 118 4.69 -7.64 14.14
C VAL A 118 4.96 -8.86 15.00
N MET A 119 4.19 -9.90 14.79
CA MET A 119 4.35 -11.18 15.48
C MET A 119 5.24 -12.14 14.70
N THR A 120 5.99 -12.94 15.42
CA THR A 120 6.81 -14.03 14.85
C THR A 120 6.10 -15.36 14.98
N TYR A 121 6.09 -16.13 13.92
CA TYR A 121 5.43 -17.43 13.88
C TYR A 121 6.17 -18.44 13.02
N HIS A 122 5.82 -19.71 13.13
CA HIS A 122 6.18 -20.72 12.14
C HIS A 122 5.33 -20.48 10.89
N HIS A 123 5.91 -20.71 9.74
CA HIS A 123 5.27 -20.36 8.49
C HIS A 123 5.33 -21.51 7.49
N ALA A 124 4.25 -21.66 6.73
CA ALA A 124 4.18 -22.43 5.51
C ALA A 124 4.34 -21.50 4.30
N GLU A 125 4.42 -22.08 3.11
CA GLU A 125 4.30 -21.32 1.88
C GLU A 125 2.93 -20.63 1.83
N ILE A 126 2.90 -19.33 1.52
CA ILE A 126 1.65 -18.58 1.41
C ILE A 126 0.97 -18.93 0.08
N THR A 127 -0.23 -19.43 0.18
CA THR A 127 -1.16 -19.62 -0.92
C THR A 127 -2.46 -18.89 -0.60
N THR A 128 -3.30 -18.67 -1.62
CA THR A 128 -4.64 -18.08 -1.41
C THR A 128 -5.54 -18.96 -0.54
N GLU A 129 -5.25 -20.25 -0.43
CA GLU A 129 -6.03 -21.20 0.36
C GLU A 129 -5.67 -21.18 1.83
N ASN A 130 -4.39 -20.92 2.17
CA ASN A 130 -3.89 -20.99 3.55
C ASN A 130 -3.64 -19.65 4.21
N ILE A 131 -3.81 -18.54 3.48
CA ILE A 131 -3.47 -17.20 3.94
C ILE A 131 -4.20 -16.79 5.25
N HIS A 132 -5.39 -17.32 5.45
CA HIS A 132 -6.19 -17.05 6.64
C HIS A 132 -5.82 -17.91 7.85
N LEU A 133 -5.03 -18.95 7.66
CA LEU A 133 -4.74 -19.93 8.70
C LEU A 133 -3.58 -19.51 9.61
N GLU A 134 -2.69 -18.68 9.11
CA GLU A 134 -1.38 -18.50 9.75
C GLU A 134 -1.17 -17.15 10.42
N GLY A 135 -2.09 -16.30 10.58
CA GLY A 135 -2.07 -15.07 11.42
C GLY A 135 -0.74 -14.33 11.61
N ASN A 136 0.26 -14.62 10.80
CA ASN A 136 1.64 -14.22 11.00
C ASN A 136 1.99 -12.99 10.17
N GLN A 137 1.81 -11.82 10.76
CA GLN A 137 2.12 -10.57 10.07
C GLN A 137 3.57 -10.47 9.60
N LEU A 138 4.55 -10.96 10.36
CA LEU A 138 5.96 -10.87 9.98
C LEU A 138 6.27 -11.70 8.74
N PHE A 139 5.71 -12.90 8.67
CA PHE A 139 5.89 -13.76 7.51
C PHE A 139 5.23 -13.17 6.26
N LEU A 140 3.99 -12.71 6.39
CA LEU A 140 3.26 -12.02 5.33
C LEU A 140 4.02 -10.78 4.84
N LEU A 141 4.52 -9.96 5.76
CA LEU A 141 5.33 -8.79 5.41
C LEU A 141 6.60 -9.17 4.65
N ASN A 142 7.31 -10.20 5.09
CA ASN A 142 8.51 -10.67 4.41
C ASN A 142 8.18 -11.17 2.99
N TRP A 143 7.10 -11.93 2.86
CA TRP A 143 6.65 -12.44 1.57
C TRP A 143 6.23 -11.31 0.63
N LEU A 144 5.44 -10.33 1.12
CA LEU A 144 5.00 -9.17 0.33
C LEU A 144 6.18 -8.30 -0.11
N LEU A 145 7.13 -8.04 0.79
CA LEU A 145 8.34 -7.28 0.49
C LEU A 145 9.21 -7.96 -0.56
N GLU A 146 9.41 -9.26 -0.43
CA GLU A 146 10.16 -10.04 -1.42
C GLU A 146 9.45 -10.06 -2.77
N ARG A 147 8.13 -10.22 -2.77
CA ARG A 147 7.33 -10.17 -4.00
C ARG A 147 7.44 -8.82 -4.71
N LEU A 148 7.32 -7.72 -3.97
CA LEU A 148 7.50 -6.37 -4.52
C LEU A 148 8.92 -6.15 -5.07
N ARG A 149 9.95 -6.70 -4.40
CA ARG A 149 11.33 -6.64 -4.89
C ARG A 149 11.48 -7.34 -6.23
N ILE A 150 10.89 -8.53 -6.38
CA ILE A 150 10.91 -9.29 -7.64
C ILE A 150 10.15 -8.51 -8.72
N ILE A 151 8.97 -7.98 -8.44
CA ILE A 151 8.18 -7.17 -9.40
C ILE A 151 9.01 -5.98 -9.93
N MET A 152 9.72 -5.28 -9.06
CA MET A 152 10.54 -4.13 -9.44
C MET A 152 11.81 -4.51 -10.22
N ALA A 153 12.25 -5.76 -10.13
CA ALA A 153 13.43 -6.29 -10.81
C ALA A 153 13.09 -7.08 -12.10
N SER A 154 11.81 -7.37 -12.36
CA SER A 154 11.32 -8.17 -13.47
C SER A 154 10.68 -7.30 -14.53
N ASP A 155 10.48 -7.87 -15.71
CA ASP A 155 9.75 -7.29 -16.84
C ASP A 155 8.84 -8.33 -17.52
N GLY A 156 7.99 -7.87 -18.43
CA GLY A 156 7.15 -8.70 -19.29
C GLY A 156 6.23 -9.66 -18.51
N GLU A 157 6.15 -10.90 -18.96
CA GLU A 157 5.26 -11.93 -18.39
C GLU A 157 5.65 -12.30 -16.95
N CYS A 158 6.96 -12.38 -16.67
CA CYS A 158 7.45 -12.68 -15.32
C CYS A 158 6.98 -11.61 -14.31
N GLN A 159 7.08 -10.33 -14.67
CA GLN A 159 6.57 -9.25 -13.83
C GLN A 159 5.06 -9.39 -13.62
N ARG A 160 4.31 -9.68 -14.68
CA ARG A 160 2.85 -9.81 -14.64
C ARG A 160 2.41 -10.95 -13.71
N GLU A 161 3.08 -12.10 -13.76
CA GLU A 161 2.80 -13.22 -12.86
C GLU A 161 3.01 -12.84 -11.39
N HIS A 162 4.09 -12.14 -11.08
CA HIS A 162 4.37 -11.71 -9.72
C HIS A 162 3.41 -10.61 -9.24
N VAL A 163 2.97 -9.73 -10.14
CA VAL A 163 1.93 -8.72 -9.85
C VAL A 163 0.60 -9.39 -9.52
N ALA A 164 0.19 -10.38 -10.30
CA ALA A 164 -1.02 -11.14 -10.02
C ALA A 164 -0.96 -11.81 -8.64
N LYS A 165 0.13 -12.52 -8.34
CA LYS A 165 0.35 -13.16 -7.02
C LYS A 165 0.36 -12.15 -5.88
N PHE A 166 0.95 -10.96 -6.09
CA PHE A 166 0.95 -9.91 -5.07
C PHE A 166 -0.47 -9.45 -4.75
N PHE A 167 -1.27 -9.12 -5.75
CA PHE A 167 -2.62 -8.62 -5.52
C PHE A 167 -3.60 -9.72 -5.06
N ASP A 168 -3.39 -10.97 -5.45
CA ASP A 168 -4.17 -12.09 -4.92
C ASP A 168 -3.99 -12.20 -3.40
N VAL A 169 -2.76 -12.11 -2.91
CA VAL A 169 -2.49 -12.12 -1.47
C VAL A 169 -2.91 -10.80 -0.82
N TRP A 170 -2.55 -9.66 -1.41
CA TRP A 170 -2.83 -8.35 -0.83
C TRP A 170 -4.31 -8.08 -0.66
N SER A 171 -5.16 -8.46 -1.62
CA SER A 171 -6.61 -8.28 -1.54
C SER A 171 -7.26 -9.01 -0.36
N GLU A 172 -6.62 -10.09 0.14
CA GLU A 172 -7.11 -10.86 1.27
C GLU A 172 -6.59 -10.35 2.62
N VAL A 173 -5.39 -9.73 2.64
CA VAL A 173 -4.68 -9.45 3.91
C VAL A 173 -4.47 -7.96 4.18
N TYR A 174 -4.85 -7.07 3.29
CA TYR A 174 -4.57 -5.63 3.45
C TYR A 174 -5.04 -5.08 4.80
N GLY A 175 -6.21 -5.51 5.29
CA GLY A 175 -6.75 -5.12 6.58
C GLY A 175 -5.98 -5.62 7.80
N MET A 176 -4.98 -6.50 7.64
CA MET A 176 -4.11 -6.96 8.73
C MET A 176 -3.02 -5.95 9.09
N PHE A 177 -2.75 -4.97 8.24
CA PHE A 177 -1.68 -3.97 8.41
C PHE A 177 -2.22 -2.64 8.93
N TRP A 178 -3.31 -2.70 9.64
CA TRP A 178 -3.97 -1.58 10.30
C TRP A 178 -3.89 -1.69 11.83
N TRP A 179 -3.87 -0.49 12.48
CA TRP A 179 -3.90 -0.36 13.93
C TRP A 179 -4.83 0.74 14.36
#